data_a2862f55e1607daf68ea0b0de1d4e1ab
#
_entry.id   a2862f55e1607daf68ea0b0de1d4e1ab
#
_cell.length_a   1.000
_cell.length_b   1.000
_cell.length_c   1.000
_cell.angle_alpha   90.00
_cell.angle_beta   90.00
_cell.angle_gamma   90.00
#
_symmetry.space_group_name_H-M   'P 1'
#
loop_
_entity.id
_entity.type
_entity.pdbx_description
1 polymer ?
#
loop_
_entity_poly.entity_id
_entity_poly.type
_entity_poly.pdbx_seq_one_letter_code
_entity_poly.pdbx_strand_id
1 'polypeptide(L)'
;MRKFILALLICVPSLALAQQSPLYTQYMLNDFVINPAIAGSKPFFPLRLNAREQWEGLGSFAPSTQSLSFHAPVGDGRVGLGGLIFQDNTDPTSNMGAMFTYAYHVNLPAIESKISLGISGMIYQYKLDQSTIVFHNPDVNFEGGVYSEIVPDAAFGSYLYGKNYYVGLSIYQLFESTFREALTFDYGDNIGVRHYFGMAGFTAEINKSLHLEPSILVKTIDAGPMQLDINTRVIFNRKFWTGVSLRTDRSVVALMGMNVGNFHLAYGFDYTLASIANHTAGSHEISIGVNIPDPRNRRHVYYWRY
;
A
#
# COMPACT_ATOMS: atom_id res chain seq x y z
N MET A 1 -32.23 -25.57 -10.99
CA MET A 1 -31.62 -24.88 -9.83
C MET A 1 -30.24 -24.29 -10.12
N ARG A 2 -29.36 -24.91 -10.93
CA ARG A 2 -28.00 -24.40 -11.24
C ARG A 2 -27.95 -23.07 -12.04
N LYS A 3 -28.98 -22.72 -12.77
CA LYS A 3 -29.07 -21.47 -13.59
C LYS A 3 -29.55 -20.23 -12.82
N PHE A 4 -30.15 -20.42 -11.63
CA PHE A 4 -30.62 -19.33 -10.78
C PHE A 4 -29.51 -18.73 -9.89
N ILE A 5 -28.48 -19.51 -9.59
CA ILE A 5 -27.34 -19.06 -8.76
C ILE A 5 -26.42 -18.11 -9.55
N LEU A 6 -26.34 -18.27 -10.88
CA LEU A 6 -25.52 -17.41 -11.73
C LEU A 6 -26.14 -16.01 -11.98
N ALA A 7 -27.43 -15.87 -11.82
CA ALA A 7 -28.16 -14.61 -12.04
C ALA A 7 -28.16 -13.69 -10.80
N LEU A 8 -27.92 -14.23 -9.60
CA LEU A 8 -27.90 -13.46 -8.36
C LEU A 8 -26.57 -12.73 -8.11
N LEU A 9 -25.53 -13.00 -8.91
CA LEU A 9 -24.21 -12.41 -8.81
C LEU A 9 -24.03 -11.09 -9.62
N ILE A 10 -25.08 -10.63 -10.35
CA ILE A 10 -24.97 -9.54 -11.33
C ILE A 10 -25.55 -8.21 -10.85
N CYS A 11 -26.25 -8.16 -9.70
CA CYS A 11 -26.92 -6.94 -9.22
C CYS A 11 -26.45 -6.51 -7.83
N VAL A 12 -25.16 -6.19 -7.67
CA VAL A 12 -24.72 -5.33 -6.57
C VAL A 12 -24.45 -3.95 -7.19
N PRO A 13 -25.26 -2.92 -6.92
CA PRO A 13 -24.92 -1.57 -7.30
C PRO A 13 -23.66 -1.19 -6.52
N SER A 14 -22.55 -1.04 -7.22
CA SER A 14 -21.33 -0.45 -6.66
C SER A 14 -21.61 1.04 -6.43
N LEU A 15 -21.99 1.40 -5.21
CA LEU A 15 -21.84 2.76 -4.73
C LEU A 15 -20.33 3.02 -4.69
N ALA A 16 -19.83 3.78 -5.65
CA ALA A 16 -18.46 4.22 -5.69
C ALA A 16 -18.24 5.25 -4.58
N LEU A 17 -17.86 4.80 -3.40
CA LEU A 17 -17.30 5.65 -2.37
C LEU A 17 -15.86 5.96 -2.78
N ALA A 18 -15.60 7.22 -3.13
CA ALA A 18 -14.41 7.64 -3.89
C ALA A 18 -13.14 7.85 -3.07
N GLN A 19 -13.11 7.60 -1.77
CA GLN A 19 -11.91 7.79 -0.96
C GLN A 19 -11.14 6.49 -0.80
N GLN A 20 -10.03 6.38 -1.52
CA GLN A 20 -9.12 5.24 -1.39
C GLN A 20 -7.81 5.70 -0.75
N SER A 21 -7.29 4.88 0.20
CA SER A 21 -5.89 5.01 0.62
C SER A 21 -4.95 4.85 -0.57
N PRO A 22 -3.75 5.47 -0.54
CA PRO A 22 -2.78 5.36 -1.62
C PRO A 22 -2.57 3.91 -2.07
N LEU A 23 -2.60 3.69 -3.38
CA LEU A 23 -2.39 2.38 -3.99
C LEU A 23 -0.90 2.15 -4.22
N TYR A 24 -0.36 1.07 -3.67
CA TYR A 24 1.00 0.61 -3.93
C TYR A 24 0.96 -0.66 -4.77
N THR A 25 1.46 -0.57 -5.98
CA THR A 25 1.55 -1.73 -6.90
C THR A 25 2.65 -2.69 -6.44
N GLN A 26 3.74 -2.15 -5.87
CA GLN A 26 4.91 -2.88 -5.42
C GLN A 26 4.88 -3.16 -3.90
N TYR A 27 3.69 -3.42 -3.32
CA TYR A 27 3.52 -3.65 -1.88
C TYR A 27 4.46 -4.74 -1.31
N MET A 28 4.85 -5.74 -2.12
CA MET A 28 5.75 -6.81 -1.70
C MET A 28 7.20 -6.32 -1.44
N LEU A 29 7.56 -5.11 -1.88
CA LEU A 29 8.87 -4.50 -1.66
C LEU A 29 8.87 -3.53 -0.49
N ASN A 30 7.69 -3.00 -0.15
CA ASN A 30 7.46 -2.09 0.95
C ASN A 30 6.19 -2.50 1.69
N ASP A 31 6.21 -3.71 2.22
CA ASP A 31 5.09 -4.34 2.93
C ASP A 31 4.69 -3.60 4.23
N PHE A 32 5.61 -2.82 4.80
CA PHE A 32 5.39 -1.98 5.97
C PHE A 32 4.30 -0.91 5.76
N VAL A 33 4.13 -0.38 4.54
CA VAL A 33 3.12 0.65 4.25
C VAL A 33 1.68 0.14 4.37
N ILE A 34 1.48 -1.18 4.33
CA ILE A 34 0.16 -1.81 4.44
C ILE A 34 -0.05 -2.60 5.72
N ASN A 35 0.99 -2.78 6.56
CA ASN A 35 0.84 -3.48 7.83
C ASN A 35 1.87 -2.99 8.88
N PRO A 36 1.43 -2.31 9.95
CA PRO A 36 2.31 -1.79 10.98
C PRO A 36 3.08 -2.88 11.75
N ALA A 37 2.56 -4.11 11.83
CA ALA A 37 3.24 -5.21 12.50
C ALA A 37 4.54 -5.66 11.81
N ILE A 38 4.82 -5.16 10.61
CA ILE A 38 6.05 -5.46 9.87
C ILE A 38 7.23 -4.62 10.36
N ALA A 39 6.99 -3.52 11.07
CA ALA A 39 8.07 -2.70 11.61
C ALA A 39 9.07 -3.55 12.43
N GLY A 40 10.36 -3.52 12.07
CA GLY A 40 11.42 -4.29 12.74
C GLY A 40 11.46 -5.80 12.42
N SER A 41 10.64 -6.30 11.50
CA SER A 41 10.63 -7.73 11.12
C SER A 41 11.82 -8.15 10.26
N LYS A 42 12.46 -7.20 9.60
CA LYS A 42 13.61 -7.46 8.71
C LYS A 42 14.93 -7.49 9.51
N PRO A 43 15.94 -8.26 9.08
CA PRO A 43 17.26 -8.31 9.74
C PRO A 43 18.16 -7.13 9.35
N PHE A 44 17.63 -6.09 8.77
CA PHE A 44 18.25 -4.84 8.31
C PHE A 44 17.24 -3.70 8.47
N PHE A 45 17.70 -2.48 8.26
CA PHE A 45 16.85 -1.30 8.34
C PHE A 45 16.49 -0.85 6.92
N PRO A 46 15.30 -1.19 6.40
CA PRO A 46 14.88 -0.75 5.08
C PRO A 46 14.48 0.72 5.09
N LEU A 47 15.06 1.48 4.19
CA LEU A 47 14.62 2.81 3.78
C LEU A 47 14.07 2.69 2.37
N ARG A 48 12.83 3.10 2.13
CA ARG A 48 12.14 2.99 0.84
C ARG A 48 11.53 4.31 0.44
N LEU A 49 11.82 4.72 -0.78
CA LEU A 49 11.18 5.82 -1.50
C LEU A 49 10.36 5.22 -2.63
N ASN A 50 9.08 5.53 -2.70
CA ASN A 50 8.18 5.12 -3.77
C ASN A 50 7.59 6.37 -4.42
N ALA A 51 7.50 6.36 -5.74
CA ALA A 51 6.77 7.34 -6.53
C ALA A 51 5.89 6.62 -7.55
N ARG A 52 4.60 6.92 -7.57
CA ARG A 52 3.61 6.34 -8.46
C ARG A 52 2.83 7.44 -9.17
N GLU A 53 2.77 7.34 -10.48
CA GLU A 53 1.90 8.12 -11.35
C GLU A 53 0.85 7.18 -11.94
N GLN A 54 -0.41 7.41 -11.59
CA GLN A 54 -1.52 6.54 -11.99
C GLN A 54 -2.25 7.16 -13.17
N TRP A 55 -2.63 6.32 -14.17
CA TRP A 55 -3.42 6.72 -15.33
C TRP A 55 -2.81 7.90 -16.10
N GLU A 56 -1.56 7.74 -16.51
CA GLU A 56 -0.85 8.73 -17.33
C GLU A 56 -1.69 9.14 -18.55
N GLY A 57 -1.78 10.42 -18.79
CA GLY A 57 -2.60 11.02 -19.86
C GLY A 57 -3.87 11.75 -19.38
N LEU A 58 -4.28 11.58 -18.11
CA LEU A 58 -5.42 12.31 -17.54
C LEU A 58 -5.08 13.71 -17.00
N GLY A 59 -3.83 14.16 -17.17
CA GLY A 59 -3.38 15.46 -16.67
C GLY A 59 -3.39 15.54 -15.14
N SER A 60 -3.81 16.68 -14.58
CA SER A 60 -3.81 16.91 -13.13
C SER A 60 -4.82 16.05 -12.36
N PHE A 61 -5.80 15.44 -13.04
CA PHE A 61 -6.74 14.48 -12.45
C PHE A 61 -6.14 13.08 -12.26
N ALA A 62 -4.96 12.83 -12.81
CA ALA A 62 -4.24 11.57 -12.60
C ALA A 62 -3.69 11.51 -11.16
N PRO A 63 -4.00 10.46 -10.38
CA PRO A 63 -3.44 10.31 -9.03
C PRO A 63 -1.92 10.16 -9.06
N SER A 64 -1.25 10.94 -8.20
CA SER A 64 0.20 10.91 -8.00
C SER A 64 0.51 10.67 -6.54
N THR A 65 1.17 9.57 -6.22
CA THR A 65 1.49 9.17 -4.86
C THR A 65 3.01 9.11 -4.65
N GLN A 66 3.50 9.73 -3.61
CA GLN A 66 4.90 9.66 -3.19
C GLN A 66 4.96 9.23 -1.72
N SER A 67 5.92 8.37 -1.39
CA SER A 67 6.09 7.95 0.01
C SER A 67 7.53 7.64 0.35
N LEU A 68 7.89 7.94 1.59
CA LEU A 68 9.16 7.58 2.20
C LEU A 68 8.89 6.81 3.49
N SER A 69 9.38 5.59 3.57
CA SER A 69 9.24 4.74 4.75
C SER A 69 10.58 4.24 5.27
N PHE A 70 10.62 4.05 6.58
CA PHE A 70 11.77 3.49 7.28
C PHE A 70 11.27 2.69 8.48
N HIS A 71 11.90 1.53 8.74
CA HIS A 71 11.69 0.83 10.00
C HIS A 71 12.94 0.07 10.45
N ALA A 72 13.03 -0.20 11.74
CA ALA A 72 14.17 -0.86 12.32
C ALA A 72 13.78 -1.73 13.53
N PRO A 73 14.42 -2.89 13.75
CA PRO A 73 14.38 -3.56 15.02
C PRO A 73 15.19 -2.80 16.08
N VAL A 74 14.70 -2.74 17.30
CA VAL A 74 15.31 -2.06 18.45
C VAL A 74 15.62 -3.05 19.56
N GLY A 75 16.64 -2.76 20.36
CA GLY A 75 17.04 -3.62 21.47
C GLY A 75 17.48 -5.01 21.00
N ASP A 76 16.89 -6.05 21.55
CA ASP A 76 17.14 -7.46 21.24
C ASP A 76 16.35 -7.98 20.01
N GLY A 77 15.73 -7.07 19.27
CA GLY A 77 14.91 -7.38 18.09
C GLY A 77 13.48 -7.82 18.41
N ARG A 78 13.04 -7.64 19.66
CA ARG A 78 11.63 -7.84 20.05
C ARG A 78 10.76 -6.63 19.77
N VAL A 79 11.36 -5.46 19.67
CA VAL A 79 10.66 -4.22 19.37
C VAL A 79 11.03 -3.76 17.97
N GLY A 80 10.06 -3.35 17.20
CA GLY A 80 10.21 -2.66 15.93
C GLY A 80 9.66 -1.24 16.03
N LEU A 81 10.43 -0.28 15.51
CA LEU A 81 9.97 1.09 15.32
C LEU A 81 9.97 1.41 13.83
N GLY A 82 9.03 2.23 13.39
CA GLY A 82 8.95 2.64 12.00
C GLY A 82 8.29 3.98 11.83
N GLY A 83 8.48 4.55 10.64
CA GLY A 83 7.85 5.78 10.21
C GLY A 83 7.57 5.76 8.72
N LEU A 84 6.53 6.45 8.32
CA LEU A 84 6.11 6.67 6.94
C LEU A 84 5.65 8.11 6.81
N ILE A 85 6.08 8.76 5.74
CA ILE A 85 5.45 9.99 5.25
C ILE A 85 5.00 9.75 3.83
N PHE A 86 3.88 10.31 3.45
CA PHE A 86 3.37 10.20 2.10
C PHE A 86 2.63 11.47 1.69
N GLN A 87 2.53 11.66 0.39
CA GLN A 87 1.70 12.65 -0.26
C GLN A 87 0.96 11.95 -1.41
N ASP A 88 -0.33 12.23 -1.52
CA ASP A 88 -1.21 11.70 -2.56
C ASP A 88 -2.02 12.86 -3.14
N ASN A 89 -1.84 13.14 -4.42
CA ASN A 89 -2.49 14.25 -5.12
C ASN A 89 -3.42 13.70 -6.19
N THR A 90 -4.62 14.21 -6.22
CA THR A 90 -5.62 13.94 -7.27
C THR A 90 -6.52 15.15 -7.35
N ASP A 91 -6.27 16.08 -8.30
CA ASP A 91 -7.05 17.32 -8.37
C ASP A 91 -8.56 17.05 -8.28
N PRO A 92 -9.29 17.80 -7.46
CA PRO A 92 -8.92 18.99 -6.69
C PRO A 92 -8.42 18.68 -5.25
N THR A 93 -8.13 17.41 -4.93
CA THR A 93 -7.75 16.98 -3.58
C THR A 93 -6.26 16.67 -3.46
N SER A 94 -5.70 16.93 -2.29
CA SER A 94 -4.34 16.53 -1.91
C SER A 94 -4.34 16.03 -0.47
N ASN A 95 -3.76 14.86 -0.25
CA ASN A 95 -3.62 14.26 1.07
C ASN A 95 -2.13 14.13 1.40
N MET A 96 -1.74 14.60 2.56
CA MET A 96 -0.39 14.40 3.11
C MET A 96 -0.53 13.70 4.46
N GLY A 97 0.31 12.71 4.73
CA GLY A 97 0.24 11.99 6.00
C GLY A 97 1.61 11.64 6.56
N ALA A 98 1.64 11.51 7.88
CA ALA A 98 2.77 10.98 8.62
C ALA A 98 2.27 9.88 9.56
N MET A 99 3.04 8.80 9.68
CA MET A 99 2.75 7.65 10.52
C MET A 99 3.98 7.32 11.36
N PHE A 100 3.76 7.07 12.64
CA PHE A 100 4.75 6.48 13.54
C PHE A 100 4.23 5.15 14.06
N THR A 101 5.09 4.13 14.03
CA THR A 101 4.73 2.74 14.32
C THR A 101 5.57 2.17 15.43
N TYR A 102 4.92 1.42 16.32
CA TYR A 102 5.51 0.52 17.29
C TYR A 102 5.02 -0.90 17.03
N ALA A 103 5.92 -1.88 16.97
CA ALA A 103 5.59 -3.29 16.83
C ALA A 103 6.31 -4.12 17.89
N TYR A 104 5.65 -5.19 18.37
CA TYR A 104 6.24 -6.13 19.31
C TYR A 104 6.24 -7.55 18.73
N HIS A 105 7.42 -8.18 18.74
CA HIS A 105 7.68 -9.49 18.13
C HIS A 105 7.86 -10.56 19.20
N VAL A 106 7.10 -11.65 19.07
CA VAL A 106 7.18 -12.83 19.93
C VAL A 106 7.70 -14.01 19.13
N ASN A 107 8.72 -14.66 19.63
CA ASN A 107 9.25 -15.89 19.02
C ASN A 107 8.29 -17.06 19.29
N LEU A 108 8.05 -17.88 18.28
CA LEU A 108 7.28 -19.13 18.33
C LEU A 108 8.20 -20.30 17.96
N PRO A 109 9.03 -20.81 18.88
CA PRO A 109 10.07 -21.81 18.58
C PRO A 109 9.51 -23.12 18.01
N ALA A 110 8.29 -23.50 18.42
CA ALA A 110 7.63 -24.74 17.95
C ALA A 110 7.40 -24.80 16.45
N ILE A 111 7.32 -23.64 15.77
CA ILE A 111 7.07 -23.52 14.34
C ILE A 111 8.15 -22.70 13.64
N GLU A 112 9.29 -22.46 14.31
CA GLU A 112 10.42 -21.66 13.80
C GLU A 112 10.01 -20.31 13.20
N SER A 113 9.08 -19.63 13.83
CA SER A 113 8.46 -18.41 13.33
C SER A 113 8.37 -17.34 14.41
N LYS A 114 7.93 -16.16 14.01
CA LYS A 114 7.61 -15.05 14.88
C LYS A 114 6.22 -14.54 14.58
N ILE A 115 5.51 -14.13 15.62
CA ILE A 115 4.30 -13.31 15.49
C ILE A 115 4.61 -11.92 15.99
N SER A 116 4.13 -10.91 15.27
CA SER A 116 4.20 -9.53 15.74
C SER A 116 2.83 -8.87 15.74
N LEU A 117 2.66 -7.94 16.67
CA LEU A 117 1.52 -7.03 16.72
C LEU A 117 2.06 -5.61 16.61
N GLY A 118 1.44 -4.79 15.78
CA GLY A 118 1.86 -3.42 15.53
C GLY A 118 0.73 -2.44 15.68
N ILE A 119 1.04 -1.27 16.20
CA ILE A 119 0.13 -0.13 16.26
C ILE A 119 0.82 1.08 15.68
N SER A 120 0.06 1.90 14.95
CA SER A 120 0.55 3.18 14.42
C SER A 120 -0.38 4.30 14.84
N GLY A 121 0.24 5.43 15.25
CA GLY A 121 -0.42 6.72 15.28
C GLY A 121 -0.17 7.44 13.96
N MET A 122 -1.18 8.11 13.44
CA MET A 122 -1.17 8.74 12.12
C MET A 122 -1.73 10.17 12.23
N ILE A 123 -1.21 11.05 11.38
CA ILE A 123 -1.74 12.41 11.19
C ILE A 123 -1.90 12.58 9.69
N TYR A 124 -3.10 12.96 9.26
CA TYR A 124 -3.41 13.31 7.88
C TYR A 124 -3.72 14.78 7.77
N GLN A 125 -3.20 15.43 6.73
CA GLN A 125 -3.66 16.71 6.25
C GLN A 125 -4.43 16.45 4.95
N TYR A 126 -5.71 16.75 4.97
CA TYR A 126 -6.55 16.78 3.79
C TYR A 126 -6.64 18.21 3.27
N LYS A 127 -6.46 18.40 1.96
CA LYS A 127 -6.59 19.68 1.29
C LYS A 127 -7.54 19.54 0.11
N LEU A 128 -8.52 20.44 0.00
CA LEU A 128 -9.40 20.60 -1.15
C LEU A 128 -9.20 21.98 -1.74
N ASP A 129 -8.76 22.04 -3.01
CA ASP A 129 -8.56 23.28 -3.74
C ASP A 129 -9.73 23.49 -4.73
N GLN A 130 -10.72 24.22 -4.28
CA GLN A 130 -11.90 24.49 -5.08
C GLN A 130 -11.63 25.46 -6.24
N SER A 131 -10.52 26.20 -6.23
CA SER A 131 -10.18 27.15 -7.30
C SER A 131 -9.87 26.46 -8.63
N THR A 132 -9.52 25.18 -8.58
CA THR A 132 -9.24 24.34 -9.77
C THR A 132 -10.50 23.73 -10.38
N ILE A 133 -11.66 23.80 -9.70
CA ILE A 133 -12.93 23.22 -10.17
C ILE A 133 -13.55 24.14 -11.23
N VAL A 134 -13.72 23.61 -12.43
CA VAL A 134 -14.38 24.32 -13.53
C VAL A 134 -15.82 23.85 -13.65
N PHE A 135 -16.77 24.74 -13.37
CA PHE A 135 -18.19 24.46 -13.56
C PHE A 135 -18.62 24.72 -14.98
N HIS A 136 -19.43 23.83 -15.53
CA HIS A 136 -20.03 24.02 -16.84
C HIS A 136 -21.06 25.18 -16.85
N ASN A 137 -21.74 25.39 -15.71
CA ASN A 137 -22.60 26.55 -15.45
C ASN A 137 -22.07 27.26 -14.20
N PRO A 138 -21.76 28.58 -14.27
CA PRO A 138 -21.30 29.31 -13.09
C PRO A 138 -22.32 29.26 -11.96
N ASP A 139 -21.92 28.75 -10.81
CA ASP A 139 -22.71 28.84 -9.58
C ASP A 139 -22.30 30.13 -8.85
N VAL A 140 -23.21 31.09 -8.75
CA VAL A 140 -22.96 32.37 -8.09
C VAL A 140 -22.72 32.27 -6.58
N ASN A 141 -23.02 31.11 -5.97
CA ASN A 141 -22.80 30.86 -4.54
C ASN A 141 -21.49 30.10 -4.25
N PHE A 142 -20.73 29.78 -5.31
CA PHE A 142 -19.47 29.08 -5.15
C PHE A 142 -18.31 30.07 -4.94
N GLU A 143 -17.83 30.14 -3.71
CA GLU A 143 -16.78 31.09 -3.30
C GLU A 143 -15.36 30.56 -3.55
N GLY A 144 -15.13 29.61 -4.35
CA GLY A 144 -13.83 29.03 -4.68
C GLY A 144 -12.74 29.30 -3.62
N GLY A 145 -12.35 28.30 -2.84
CA GLY A 145 -11.38 28.47 -1.76
C GLY A 145 -10.47 27.25 -1.60
N VAL A 146 -9.45 27.41 -0.75
CA VAL A 146 -8.59 26.29 -0.34
C VAL A 146 -8.95 25.91 1.09
N TYR A 147 -9.43 24.69 1.26
CA TYR A 147 -9.75 24.11 2.57
C TYR A 147 -8.67 23.12 2.95
N SER A 148 -8.24 23.16 4.21
CA SER A 148 -7.24 22.24 4.74
C SER A 148 -7.59 21.87 6.16
N GLU A 149 -7.60 20.58 6.45
CA GLU A 149 -7.88 20.03 7.77
C GLU A 149 -6.84 19.00 8.16
N ILE A 150 -6.49 18.95 9.45
CA ILE A 150 -5.57 17.96 10.01
C ILE A 150 -6.36 17.05 10.94
N VAL A 151 -6.31 15.75 10.65
CA VAL A 151 -7.02 14.71 11.42
C VAL A 151 -6.07 13.66 11.93
N PRO A 152 -6.16 13.29 13.22
CA PRO A 152 -5.45 12.15 13.77
C PRO A 152 -6.19 10.86 13.43
N ASP A 153 -5.42 9.79 13.24
CA ASP A 153 -5.97 8.45 13.08
C ASP A 153 -4.99 7.40 13.62
N ALA A 154 -5.38 6.13 13.56
CA ALA A 154 -4.57 5.01 14.00
C ALA A 154 -4.70 3.81 13.06
N ALA A 155 -3.69 2.92 13.11
CA ALA A 155 -3.71 1.64 12.43
C ALA A 155 -3.25 0.54 13.38
N PHE A 156 -3.75 -0.68 13.14
CA PHE A 156 -3.35 -1.88 13.88
C PHE A 156 -3.03 -2.99 12.89
N GLY A 157 -2.09 -3.86 13.25
CA GLY A 157 -1.75 -5.01 12.44
C GLY A 157 -1.26 -6.20 13.24
N SER A 158 -1.36 -7.36 12.62
CA SER A 158 -0.73 -8.60 13.05
C SER A 158 0.04 -9.23 11.91
N TYR A 159 1.17 -9.88 12.21
CA TYR A 159 2.05 -10.44 11.19
C TYR A 159 2.75 -11.68 11.72
N LEU A 160 2.44 -12.83 11.14
CA LEU A 160 3.12 -14.10 11.38
C LEU A 160 4.14 -14.33 10.25
N TYR A 161 5.40 -14.55 10.59
CA TYR A 161 6.44 -14.74 9.61
C TYR A 161 7.49 -15.75 10.07
N GLY A 162 7.90 -16.56 9.13
CA GLY A 162 8.99 -17.53 9.28
C GLY A 162 10.10 -17.27 8.27
N LYS A 163 10.95 -18.26 8.05
CA LYS A 163 12.06 -18.15 7.10
C LYS A 163 11.58 -17.93 5.66
N ASN A 164 10.53 -18.63 5.24
CA ASN A 164 10.12 -18.69 3.84
C ASN A 164 8.66 -18.27 3.60
N TYR A 165 7.90 -17.90 4.61
CA TYR A 165 6.48 -17.55 4.47
C TYR A 165 6.08 -16.41 5.40
N TYR A 166 4.95 -15.83 5.08
CA TYR A 166 4.32 -14.83 5.92
C TYR A 166 2.81 -14.79 5.71
N VAL A 167 2.11 -14.36 6.76
CA VAL A 167 0.69 -14.02 6.73
C VAL A 167 0.51 -12.77 7.59
N GLY A 168 -0.24 -11.80 7.11
CA GLY A 168 -0.50 -10.55 7.83
C GLY A 168 -1.92 -10.08 7.65
N LEU A 169 -2.43 -9.42 8.69
CA LEU A 169 -3.71 -8.71 8.68
C LEU A 169 -3.48 -7.32 9.25
N SER A 170 -4.15 -6.32 8.70
CA SER A 170 -4.10 -4.96 9.23
C SER A 170 -5.37 -4.19 8.95
N ILE A 171 -5.59 -3.18 9.80
CA ILE A 171 -6.71 -2.25 9.72
C ILE A 171 -6.14 -0.84 9.83
N TYR A 172 -6.51 0.02 8.90
CA TYR A 172 -6.16 1.43 8.86
C TYR A 172 -7.41 2.28 9.05
N GLN A 173 -7.21 3.52 9.47
CA GLN A 173 -8.29 4.49 9.73
C GLN A 173 -9.26 3.98 10.80
N LEU A 174 -8.69 3.59 11.94
CA LEU A 174 -9.45 3.01 13.08
C LEU A 174 -10.47 3.98 13.67
N PHE A 175 -10.16 5.29 13.61
CA PHE A 175 -11.03 6.32 14.19
C PHE A 175 -12.10 6.81 13.23
N GLU A 176 -12.01 6.45 11.92
CA GLU A 176 -12.92 6.94 10.89
C GLU A 176 -13.09 8.45 10.96
N SER A 177 -11.94 9.14 11.07
CA SER A 177 -11.93 10.58 11.31
C SER A 177 -12.73 11.32 10.26
N THR A 178 -13.66 12.15 10.71
CA THR A 178 -14.53 12.93 9.86
C THR A 178 -13.81 14.17 9.36
N PHE A 179 -13.71 14.30 8.04
CA PHE A 179 -13.28 15.56 7.41
C PHE A 179 -14.51 16.45 7.23
N ARG A 180 -14.48 17.64 7.81
CA ARG A 180 -15.54 18.62 7.57
C ARG A 180 -15.35 19.21 6.18
N GLU A 181 -16.14 18.79 5.24
CA GLU A 181 -16.21 19.46 3.97
C GLU A 181 -16.81 20.86 4.13
N ALA A 182 -16.07 21.86 3.71
CA ALA A 182 -16.53 23.23 3.63
C ALA A 182 -17.45 23.47 2.39
N LEU A 183 -17.90 22.42 1.75
CA LEU A 183 -18.95 22.51 0.73
C LEU A 183 -20.30 22.54 1.44
N THR A 184 -20.96 23.65 1.37
CA THR A 184 -22.36 23.88 1.83
C THR A 184 -23.41 23.08 1.05
N PHE A 185 -23.03 21.97 0.45
CA PHE A 185 -23.97 21.00 -0.07
C PHE A 185 -24.30 20.04 1.07
N ASP A 186 -25.57 19.88 1.35
CA ASP A 186 -26.23 19.07 2.38
C ASP A 186 -25.95 17.54 2.21
N TYR A 187 -24.75 17.18 1.79
CA TYR A 187 -24.25 15.82 1.59
C TYR A 187 -23.18 15.53 2.62
N GLY A 188 -23.59 15.06 3.75
CA GLY A 188 -22.87 14.33 4.79
C GLY A 188 -21.36 14.59 5.00
N ASP A 189 -20.92 14.47 6.22
CA ASP A 189 -19.50 14.52 6.58
C ASP A 189 -18.70 13.51 5.75
N ASN A 190 -17.57 13.93 5.20
CA ASN A 190 -16.66 13.06 4.48
C ASN A 190 -15.84 12.26 5.49
N ILE A 191 -16.23 11.01 5.73
CA ILE A 191 -15.65 10.15 6.77
C ILE A 191 -14.53 9.31 6.17
N GLY A 192 -13.36 9.30 6.81
CA GLY A 192 -12.31 8.33 6.50
C GLY A 192 -12.80 6.92 6.72
N VAL A 193 -12.89 6.12 5.67
CA VAL A 193 -13.42 4.74 5.73
C VAL A 193 -12.34 3.77 6.14
N ARG A 194 -12.64 2.82 7.05
CA ARG A 194 -11.71 1.76 7.44
C ARG A 194 -11.25 0.93 6.24
N HIS A 195 -9.94 0.72 6.19
CA HIS A 195 -9.31 -0.15 5.21
C HIS A 195 -8.78 -1.41 5.89
N TYR A 196 -9.14 -2.55 5.35
CA TYR A 196 -8.70 -3.86 5.81
C TYR A 196 -7.77 -4.47 4.78
N PHE A 197 -6.62 -4.96 5.23
CA PHE A 197 -5.66 -5.65 4.40
C PHE A 197 -5.40 -7.05 4.93
N GLY A 198 -5.37 -8.02 4.02
CA GLY A 198 -4.92 -9.37 4.27
C GLY A 198 -3.81 -9.71 3.29
N MET A 199 -2.67 -10.16 3.77
CA MET A 199 -1.53 -10.50 2.92
C MET A 199 -0.97 -11.87 3.27
N ALA A 200 -0.53 -12.60 2.27
CA ALA A 200 0.21 -13.84 2.46
C ALA A 200 1.18 -14.07 1.31
N GLY A 201 2.25 -14.78 1.58
CA GLY A 201 3.20 -15.16 0.55
C GLY A 201 4.24 -16.15 1.07
N PHE A 202 4.92 -16.77 0.14
CA PHE A 202 6.02 -17.66 0.48
C PHE A 202 7.12 -17.59 -0.57
N THR A 203 8.34 -17.99 -0.19
CA THR A 203 9.49 -18.06 -1.08
C THR A 203 9.88 -19.53 -1.25
N ALA A 204 9.81 -20.04 -2.48
CA ALA A 204 10.27 -21.36 -2.86
C ALA A 204 11.67 -21.26 -3.49
N GLU A 205 12.64 -21.95 -2.95
CA GLU A 205 13.95 -22.10 -3.57
C GLU A 205 13.87 -23.23 -4.62
N ILE A 206 13.86 -22.87 -5.90
CA ILE A 206 13.85 -23.83 -7.01
C ILE A 206 15.26 -24.42 -7.18
N ASN A 207 16.27 -23.56 -7.10
CA ASN A 207 17.68 -23.95 -7.04
C ASN A 207 18.50 -22.78 -6.43
N LYS A 208 19.82 -22.94 -6.29
CA LYS A 208 20.71 -21.95 -5.67
C LYS A 208 20.63 -20.54 -6.30
N SER A 209 20.24 -20.46 -7.57
CA SER A 209 20.20 -19.21 -8.32
C SER A 209 18.79 -18.70 -8.59
N LEU A 210 17.75 -19.55 -8.41
CA LEU A 210 16.38 -19.25 -8.80
C LEU A 210 15.43 -19.45 -7.63
N HIS A 211 14.68 -18.40 -7.30
CA HIS A 211 13.64 -18.42 -6.28
C HIS A 211 12.33 -17.94 -6.90
N LEU A 212 11.25 -18.55 -6.49
CA LEU A 212 9.87 -18.17 -6.84
C LEU A 212 9.18 -17.64 -5.59
N GLU A 213 8.53 -16.49 -5.72
CA GLU A 213 7.82 -15.84 -4.61
C GLU A 213 6.40 -15.46 -5.03
N PRO A 214 5.44 -16.38 -4.91
CA PRO A 214 4.02 -16.06 -5.03
C PRO A 214 3.54 -15.35 -3.76
N SER A 215 2.63 -14.40 -3.96
CA SER A 215 1.98 -13.67 -2.87
C SER A 215 0.59 -13.22 -3.26
N ILE A 216 -0.24 -12.98 -2.25
CA ILE A 216 -1.59 -12.43 -2.41
C ILE A 216 -1.75 -11.23 -1.48
N LEU A 217 -2.52 -10.26 -1.94
CA LEU A 217 -3.03 -9.16 -1.13
C LEU A 217 -4.53 -9.04 -1.35
N VAL A 218 -5.27 -9.05 -0.26
CA VAL A 218 -6.69 -8.71 -0.22
C VAL A 218 -6.81 -7.33 0.40
N LYS A 219 -7.57 -6.45 -0.24
CA LYS A 219 -7.90 -5.13 0.26
C LYS A 219 -9.41 -4.93 0.18
N THR A 220 -10.02 -4.42 1.26
CA THR A 220 -11.43 -4.05 1.28
C THR A 220 -11.65 -2.87 2.21
N ILE A 221 -12.76 -2.18 2.02
CA ILE A 221 -13.25 -1.11 2.89
C ILE A 221 -14.62 -1.48 3.42
N ASP A 222 -15.08 -0.80 4.49
CA ASP A 222 -16.44 -0.98 4.98
C ASP A 222 -17.44 -0.68 3.86
N ALA A 223 -18.34 -1.64 3.61
CA ALA A 223 -19.36 -1.58 2.55
C ALA A 223 -18.83 -1.35 1.12
N GLY A 224 -17.53 -1.59 0.86
CA GLY A 224 -16.91 -1.43 -0.45
C GLY A 224 -16.55 -2.74 -1.15
N PRO A 225 -16.16 -2.67 -2.42
CA PRO A 225 -15.73 -3.85 -3.16
C PRO A 225 -14.41 -4.39 -2.61
N MET A 226 -14.29 -5.72 -2.55
CA MET A 226 -13.04 -6.41 -2.23
C MET A 226 -12.14 -6.46 -3.47
N GLN A 227 -10.90 -6.01 -3.31
CA GLN A 227 -9.83 -6.16 -4.31
C GLN A 227 -8.92 -7.31 -3.90
N LEU A 228 -8.59 -8.16 -4.85
CA LEU A 228 -7.60 -9.24 -4.71
C LEU A 228 -6.50 -9.02 -5.73
N ASP A 229 -5.26 -9.00 -5.25
CA ASP A 229 -4.05 -8.96 -6.07
C ASP A 229 -3.31 -10.30 -5.92
N ILE A 230 -3.08 -11.00 -7.02
CA ILE A 230 -2.29 -12.23 -7.08
C ILE A 230 -0.98 -11.88 -7.75
N ASN A 231 0.12 -12.05 -7.05
CA ASN A 231 1.44 -11.68 -7.50
C ASN A 231 2.38 -12.87 -7.53
N THR A 232 3.28 -12.89 -8.51
CA THR A 232 4.37 -13.87 -8.56
C THR A 232 5.64 -13.18 -9.01
N ARG A 233 6.72 -13.32 -8.23
CA ARG A 233 8.06 -12.87 -8.59
C ARG A 233 9.00 -14.04 -8.80
N VAL A 234 9.89 -13.89 -9.78
CA VAL A 234 10.99 -14.80 -10.05
C VAL A 234 12.29 -14.05 -9.79
N ILE A 235 13.12 -14.56 -8.87
CA ILE A 235 14.33 -13.90 -8.39
C ILE A 235 15.54 -14.69 -8.85
N PHE A 236 16.45 -14.03 -9.59
CA PHE A 236 17.65 -14.60 -10.19
C PHE A 236 18.90 -14.17 -9.43
N ASN A 237 19.68 -15.13 -8.96
CA ASN A 237 20.95 -14.91 -8.24
C ASN A 237 20.82 -13.91 -7.09
N ARG A 238 19.61 -13.72 -6.54
CA ARG A 238 19.30 -12.71 -5.50
C ARG A 238 19.63 -11.27 -5.90
N LYS A 239 19.84 -11.00 -7.18
CA LYS A 239 20.23 -9.69 -7.71
C LYS A 239 19.16 -9.08 -8.60
N PHE A 240 18.61 -9.87 -9.49
CA PHE A 240 17.59 -9.43 -10.44
C PHE A 240 16.30 -10.17 -10.16
N TRP A 241 15.19 -9.52 -10.38
CA TRP A 241 13.90 -10.17 -10.30
C TRP A 241 12.93 -9.55 -11.31
N THR A 242 11.98 -10.35 -11.72
CA THR A 242 10.83 -9.92 -12.50
C THR A 242 9.58 -10.54 -11.92
N GLY A 243 8.43 -9.93 -12.16
CA GLY A 243 7.17 -10.43 -11.64
C GLY A 243 5.98 -9.95 -12.45
N VAL A 244 4.86 -10.58 -12.17
CA VAL A 244 3.56 -10.22 -12.72
C VAL A 244 2.55 -10.22 -11.60
N SER A 245 1.63 -9.26 -11.61
CA SER A 245 0.48 -9.22 -10.71
C SER A 245 -0.81 -9.13 -11.52
N LEU A 246 -1.81 -9.88 -11.09
CA LEU A 246 -3.17 -9.82 -11.59
C LEU A 246 -4.06 -9.26 -10.50
N ARG A 247 -4.82 -8.22 -10.83
CA ARG A 247 -5.69 -7.52 -9.90
C ARG A 247 -7.14 -7.60 -10.35
N THR A 248 -8.05 -7.84 -9.41
CA THR A 248 -9.48 -8.00 -9.72
C THR A 248 -10.17 -6.73 -10.22
N ASP A 249 -9.55 -5.56 -10.07
CA ASP A 249 -9.97 -4.30 -10.68
C ASP A 249 -9.76 -4.26 -12.22
N ARG A 250 -9.40 -5.40 -12.81
CA ARG A 250 -9.07 -5.59 -14.22
C ARG A 250 -7.74 -4.93 -14.60
N SER A 251 -6.73 -5.04 -13.74
CA SER A 251 -5.38 -4.59 -14.05
C SER A 251 -4.39 -5.75 -14.10
N VAL A 252 -3.42 -5.60 -15.00
CA VAL A 252 -2.25 -6.49 -15.12
C VAL A 252 -1.01 -5.67 -14.90
N VAL A 253 -0.16 -6.12 -13.98
CA VAL A 253 1.05 -5.38 -13.63
C VAL A 253 2.29 -6.18 -14.04
N ALA A 254 3.18 -5.55 -14.77
CA ALA A 254 4.53 -6.05 -15.02
C ALA A 254 5.50 -5.40 -14.03
N LEU A 255 6.35 -6.20 -13.41
CA LEU A 255 7.27 -5.78 -12.36
C LEU A 255 8.68 -6.21 -12.71
N MET A 256 9.66 -5.37 -12.43
CA MET A 256 11.08 -5.72 -12.50
C MET A 256 11.88 -4.95 -11.48
N GLY A 257 13.03 -5.50 -11.10
CA GLY A 257 13.93 -4.79 -10.20
C GLY A 257 15.27 -5.48 -10.05
N MET A 258 16.16 -4.76 -9.38
CA MET A 258 17.51 -5.21 -9.11
C MET A 258 17.99 -4.79 -7.73
N ASN A 259 18.95 -5.55 -7.22
CA ASN A 259 19.65 -5.28 -5.99
C ASN A 259 21.12 -5.18 -6.27
N VAL A 260 21.72 -4.05 -5.95
CA VAL A 260 23.16 -3.79 -6.12
C VAL A 260 23.75 -3.44 -4.75
N GLY A 261 24.45 -4.40 -4.14
CA GLY A 261 24.87 -4.28 -2.74
C GLY A 261 23.65 -4.13 -1.81
N ASN A 262 23.60 -3.03 -1.10
CA ASN A 262 22.49 -2.71 -0.20
C ASN A 262 21.39 -1.87 -0.90
N PHE A 263 21.60 -1.48 -2.14
CA PHE A 263 20.63 -0.67 -2.89
C PHE A 263 19.62 -1.55 -3.59
N HIS A 264 18.41 -1.06 -3.64
CA HIS A 264 17.27 -1.65 -4.29
C HIS A 264 16.69 -0.66 -5.29
N LEU A 265 16.42 -1.12 -6.50
CA LEU A 265 15.73 -0.37 -7.54
C LEU A 265 14.66 -1.25 -8.16
N ALA A 266 13.46 -0.73 -8.29
CA ALA A 266 12.35 -1.44 -8.91
C ALA A 266 11.46 -0.53 -9.73
N TYR A 267 10.83 -1.11 -10.73
CA TYR A 267 9.86 -0.46 -11.59
C TYR A 267 8.65 -1.37 -11.79
N GLY A 268 7.47 -0.79 -11.74
CA GLY A 268 6.19 -1.42 -12.02
C GLY A 268 5.43 -0.67 -13.10
N PHE A 269 4.89 -1.40 -14.05
CA PHE A 269 3.96 -0.88 -15.05
C PHE A 269 2.62 -1.57 -14.88
N ASP A 270 1.58 -0.78 -14.65
CA ASP A 270 0.21 -1.24 -14.40
C ASP A 270 -0.66 -0.87 -15.60
N TYR A 271 -1.13 -1.88 -16.31
CA TYR A 271 -2.03 -1.73 -17.44
C TYR A 271 -3.46 -2.10 -17.03
N THR A 272 -4.35 -1.12 -17.09
CA THR A 272 -5.76 -1.36 -16.80
C THR A 272 -6.49 -1.89 -18.04
N LEU A 273 -7.38 -2.89 -17.81
CA LEU A 273 -8.29 -3.45 -18.81
C LEU A 273 -9.73 -2.90 -18.67
N ALA A 274 -9.93 -1.96 -17.75
CA ALA A 274 -11.20 -1.26 -17.56
C ALA A 274 -11.42 -0.20 -18.65
N SER A 275 -12.61 0.39 -18.73
CA SER A 275 -12.96 1.39 -19.76
C SER A 275 -12.04 2.61 -19.78
N ILE A 276 -11.40 2.94 -18.66
CA ILE A 276 -10.44 4.04 -18.54
C ILE A 276 -9.17 3.79 -19.40
N ALA A 277 -8.90 2.54 -19.81
CA ALA A 277 -7.77 2.20 -20.70
C ALA A 277 -7.77 2.99 -22.02
N ASN A 278 -8.95 3.44 -22.46
CA ASN A 278 -9.07 4.25 -23.69
C ASN A 278 -8.54 5.69 -23.54
N HIS A 279 -8.28 6.13 -22.31
CA HIS A 279 -7.92 7.49 -21.95
C HIS A 279 -6.58 7.60 -21.21
N THR A 280 -5.89 6.49 -20.99
CA THR A 280 -4.62 6.45 -20.23
C THR A 280 -3.59 5.58 -20.92
N ALA A 281 -2.32 5.95 -20.76
CA ALA A 281 -1.18 5.13 -21.19
C ALA A 281 -0.79 4.05 -20.15
N GLY A 282 -1.53 3.95 -19.02
CA GLY A 282 -1.23 3.05 -17.92
C GLY A 282 -0.75 3.79 -16.68
N SER A 283 -0.21 3.06 -15.71
CA SER A 283 0.34 3.64 -14.47
C SER A 283 1.77 3.18 -14.25
N HIS A 284 2.60 4.04 -13.72
CA HIS A 284 4.02 3.80 -13.50
C HIS A 284 4.34 3.94 -12.01
N GLU A 285 5.17 3.02 -11.50
CA GLU A 285 5.64 3.09 -10.11
C GLU A 285 7.13 2.79 -10.06
N ILE A 286 7.89 3.67 -9.44
CA ILE A 286 9.33 3.50 -9.18
C ILE A 286 9.54 3.35 -7.69
N SER A 287 10.33 2.36 -7.29
CA SER A 287 10.78 2.18 -5.91
C SER A 287 12.30 2.20 -5.86
N ILE A 288 12.84 3.05 -4.99
CA ILE A 288 14.26 3.13 -4.69
C ILE A 288 14.44 2.86 -3.20
N GLY A 289 15.43 2.07 -2.83
CA GLY A 289 15.63 1.76 -1.42
C GLY A 289 17.06 1.42 -1.06
N VAL A 290 17.29 1.46 0.25
CA VAL A 290 18.55 1.04 0.86
C VAL A 290 18.23 0.10 2.01
N ASN A 291 18.90 -1.06 2.04
CA ASN A 291 18.89 -2.00 3.15
C ASN A 291 20.10 -1.72 4.03
N ILE A 292 19.94 -0.89 5.06
CA ILE A 292 21.01 -0.52 5.96
C ILE A 292 21.31 -1.71 6.87
N PRO A 293 22.54 -2.27 6.87
CA PRO A 293 22.86 -3.42 7.69
C PRO A 293 22.69 -3.13 9.19
N ASP A 294 22.09 -4.06 9.92
CA ASP A 294 22.04 -3.97 11.39
C ASP A 294 23.43 -4.32 11.95
N PRO A 295 24.15 -3.39 12.60
CA PRO A 295 25.49 -3.64 13.13
C PRO A 295 25.51 -4.71 14.22
N ARG A 296 24.38 -5.02 14.85
CA ARG A 296 24.24 -6.06 15.87
C ARG A 296 24.16 -7.46 15.26
N ASN A 297 23.72 -7.56 14.01
CA ASN A 297 23.59 -8.82 13.30
C ASN A 297 24.82 -9.09 12.44
N ARG A 298 25.92 -9.53 13.06
CA ARG A 298 27.21 -9.83 12.40
C ARG A 298 27.19 -11.08 11.52
N ARG A 299 26.15 -11.88 11.51
CA ARG A 299 26.00 -12.99 10.58
C ARG A 299 25.67 -12.41 9.20
N HIS A 300 26.36 -12.86 8.16
CA HIS A 300 25.98 -12.60 6.77
C HIS A 300 24.59 -13.18 6.52
N VAL A 301 23.55 -12.43 6.89
CA VAL A 301 22.17 -12.78 6.59
C VAL A 301 21.97 -12.42 5.15
N TYR A 302 21.90 -13.41 4.30
CA TYR A 302 21.43 -13.21 2.94
C TYR A 302 20.00 -12.76 3.03
N TYR A 303 19.76 -11.52 2.65
CA TYR A 303 18.46 -10.87 2.71
C TYR A 303 17.55 -11.44 1.63
N TRP A 304 16.67 -12.35 2.02
CA TRP A 304 15.77 -13.04 1.10
C TRP A 304 14.47 -12.27 0.84
N ARG A 305 14.11 -11.37 1.73
CA ARG A 305 12.89 -10.58 1.66
C ARG A 305 13.23 -9.11 1.64
N TYR A 306 12.80 -8.49 0.61
CA TYR A 306 12.91 -7.07 0.40
C TYR A 306 11.64 -6.38 0.89
#